data_7334f8b5a7b2645a24e7d8fcb7bcaffe
#
_entry.id   7334f8b5a7b2645a24e7d8fcb7bcaffe
#
_cell.length_a   1.000
_cell.length_b   1.000
_cell.length_c   1.000
_cell.angle_alpha   90.00
_cell.angle_beta   90.00
_cell.angle_gamma   90.00
#
_symmetry.space_group_name_H-M   'P 1'
#
loop_
_entity.id
_entity.type
_entity.pdbx_description
1 polymer ?
#
loop_
_entity_poly.entity_id
_entity_poly.type
_entity_poly.pdbx_seq_one_letter_code
_entity_poly.pdbx_strand_id
1 'polypeptide(L)'
;CIGWNIHQNHKLTVRFNSVSSEDDREVSAKSTIITSTNSNRYGLDAFSFGNSNYKMKNVVTSITGELNSRFSNNVQNKLLATYTHISDTREQKGSDFPFVDIYKDGKQYITLGTEVFTPNNQVINNVFSLVDNVSISLGKHELLAGVSFERQYFKNSYLRGPYGYYRYDSMDDFMQGKVPTIYGITYGYNGNDAPGSELTFGMAGVYAQDVWSLTPNFRLTYGLRLDM
;
A
#
# COMPACT_ATOMS: atom_id res chain seq x y z
N CYS A 1 3.91 -14.12 18.61
CA CYS A 1 3.91 -13.30 19.83
C CYS A 1 4.82 -13.95 20.87
N ILE A 2 5.76 -13.18 21.40
CA ILE A 2 6.69 -13.60 22.46
C ILE A 2 6.54 -12.61 23.61
N GLY A 3 6.34 -13.13 24.82
CA GLY A 3 6.30 -12.33 26.05
C GLY A 3 7.48 -12.70 26.97
N TRP A 4 8.15 -11.68 27.50
CA TRP A 4 9.27 -11.86 28.40
C TRP A 4 9.09 -10.95 29.65
N ASN A 5 9.11 -11.56 30.80
CA ASN A 5 9.17 -10.83 32.08
C ASN A 5 10.63 -10.46 32.35
N ILE A 6 11.02 -9.25 31.94
CA ILE A 6 12.38 -8.71 32.15
C ILE A 6 12.67 -8.59 33.66
N HIS A 7 11.65 -8.19 34.40
CA HIS A 7 11.64 -8.03 35.85
C HIS A 7 10.22 -8.32 36.37
N GLN A 8 10.04 -8.57 37.65
CA GLN A 8 8.71 -8.79 38.26
C GLN A 8 7.67 -7.71 37.94
N ASN A 9 8.13 -6.47 37.70
CA ASN A 9 7.29 -5.31 37.39
C ASN A 9 7.35 -4.85 35.95
N HIS A 10 8.10 -5.53 35.07
CA HIS A 10 8.31 -5.13 33.67
C HIS A 10 8.14 -6.32 32.75
N LYS A 11 7.17 -6.22 31.85
CA LYS A 11 6.88 -7.25 30.84
C LYS A 11 7.03 -6.65 29.45
N LEU A 12 7.93 -7.22 28.64
CA LEU A 12 8.06 -6.94 27.23
C LEU A 12 7.26 -7.99 26.42
N THR A 13 6.47 -7.51 25.48
CA THR A 13 5.79 -8.37 24.53
C THR A 13 6.17 -7.93 23.13
N VAL A 14 6.63 -8.86 22.29
CA VAL A 14 6.92 -8.62 20.88
C VAL A 14 5.95 -9.42 20.03
N ARG A 15 5.31 -8.73 19.08
CA ARG A 15 4.39 -9.33 18.12
C ARG A 15 4.92 -9.10 16.72
N PHE A 16 4.88 -10.14 15.91
CA PHE A 16 5.15 -10.08 14.48
C PHE A 16 3.93 -10.58 13.73
N ASN A 17 3.51 -9.82 12.72
CA ASN A 17 2.44 -10.21 11.81
C ASN A 17 2.93 -10.01 10.38
N SER A 18 2.61 -10.96 9.50
CA SER A 18 2.85 -10.83 8.08
C SER A 18 1.70 -11.46 7.32
N VAL A 19 1.20 -10.73 6.34
CA VAL A 19 0.19 -11.18 5.39
C VAL A 19 0.75 -10.94 4.00
N SER A 20 0.70 -11.96 3.16
CA SER A 20 1.03 -11.86 1.74
C SER A 20 -0.10 -12.46 0.94
N SER A 21 -0.57 -11.75 -0.05
CA SER A 21 -1.54 -12.26 -1.01
C SER A 21 -1.08 -11.99 -2.43
N GLU A 22 -1.38 -12.93 -3.31
CA GLU A 22 -1.15 -12.82 -4.74
C GLU A 22 -2.44 -13.17 -5.46
N ASP A 23 -2.75 -12.41 -6.50
CA ASP A 23 -3.94 -12.61 -7.31
C ASP A 23 -3.63 -12.39 -8.78
N ASP A 24 -3.89 -13.40 -9.58
CA ASP A 24 -3.73 -13.36 -11.02
C ASP A 24 -4.87 -12.59 -11.67
N ARG A 25 -4.52 -11.61 -12.47
CA ARG A 25 -5.45 -10.73 -13.17
C ARG A 25 -5.30 -10.87 -14.67
N GLU A 26 -6.43 -10.92 -15.34
CA GLU A 26 -6.46 -10.83 -16.80
C GLU A 26 -6.20 -9.41 -17.28
N VAL A 27 -5.70 -9.28 -18.49
CA VAL A 27 -5.52 -7.99 -19.14
C VAL A 27 -6.83 -7.19 -19.14
N SER A 28 -6.76 -5.90 -18.87
CA SER A 28 -7.95 -5.05 -18.89
C SER A 28 -8.62 -5.03 -20.26
N ALA A 29 -9.95 -5.12 -20.29
CA ALA A 29 -10.75 -5.08 -21.51
C ALA A 29 -10.46 -3.87 -22.41
N LYS A 30 -10.08 -2.73 -21.81
CA LYS A 30 -9.98 -1.43 -22.50
C LYS A 30 -8.70 -0.66 -22.22
N SER A 31 -7.72 -1.22 -21.49
CA SER A 31 -6.50 -0.48 -21.15
C SER A 31 -5.69 -0.15 -22.43
N THR A 32 -5.30 1.10 -22.56
CA THR A 32 -4.48 1.62 -23.65
C THR A 32 -3.77 2.88 -23.22
N ILE A 33 -2.72 3.28 -23.90
CA ILE A 33 -2.02 4.56 -23.65
C ILE A 33 -2.87 5.74 -24.14
N ILE A 34 -3.74 5.52 -25.11
CA ILE A 34 -4.55 6.54 -25.78
C ILE A 34 -6.01 6.38 -25.37
N THR A 35 -6.68 7.48 -25.06
CA THR A 35 -7.99 7.52 -24.42
C THR A 35 -9.18 7.16 -25.34
N SER A 36 -9.02 7.07 -26.64
CA SER A 36 -10.12 6.80 -27.57
C SER A 36 -9.84 5.60 -28.47
N THR A 37 -9.90 4.42 -27.90
CA THR A 37 -9.84 3.19 -28.69
C THR A 37 -11.08 2.35 -28.45
N ASN A 38 -11.60 1.73 -29.49
CA ASN A 38 -12.69 0.75 -29.43
C ASN A 38 -12.16 -0.64 -28.99
N SER A 39 -11.13 -0.69 -28.15
CA SER A 39 -10.59 -1.95 -27.63
C SER A 39 -11.65 -2.66 -26.80
N ASN A 40 -11.88 -3.92 -27.12
CA ASN A 40 -12.69 -4.82 -26.33
C ASN A 40 -12.06 -6.22 -26.34
N ARG A 41 -11.10 -6.43 -25.44
CA ARG A 41 -10.35 -7.70 -25.35
C ARG A 41 -11.17 -8.87 -24.82
N TYR A 42 -12.39 -8.62 -24.36
CA TYR A 42 -13.36 -9.64 -23.93
C TYR A 42 -14.46 -9.89 -24.96
N GLY A 43 -14.27 -9.41 -26.19
CA GLY A 43 -15.17 -9.74 -27.29
C GLY A 43 -15.15 -11.24 -27.63
N LEU A 44 -16.22 -11.75 -28.21
CA LEU A 44 -16.35 -13.18 -28.54
C LEU A 44 -15.26 -13.70 -29.47
N ASP A 45 -14.72 -12.82 -30.32
CA ASP A 45 -13.67 -13.16 -31.29
C ASP A 45 -12.27 -12.71 -30.84
N ALA A 46 -12.18 -12.16 -29.61
CA ALA A 46 -10.92 -11.63 -29.08
C ALA A 46 -10.15 -12.71 -28.30
N PHE A 47 -8.84 -12.70 -28.46
CA PHE A 47 -7.91 -13.59 -27.79
C PHE A 47 -6.74 -12.80 -27.19
N SER A 48 -6.41 -13.04 -25.94
CA SER A 48 -5.25 -12.43 -25.27
C SER A 48 -4.26 -13.50 -24.85
N PHE A 49 -2.98 -13.30 -25.19
CA PHE A 49 -1.91 -14.17 -24.71
C PHE A 49 -1.68 -13.98 -23.21
N GLY A 50 -1.26 -15.06 -22.54
CA GLY A 50 -1.05 -15.05 -21.09
C GLY A 50 0.01 -14.05 -20.60
N ASN A 51 0.94 -13.62 -21.45
CA ASN A 51 1.92 -12.57 -21.12
C ASN A 51 1.32 -11.16 -21.04
N SER A 52 0.07 -10.98 -21.48
CA SER A 52 -0.70 -9.75 -21.29
C SER A 52 -1.40 -9.67 -19.94
N ASN A 53 -1.45 -10.77 -19.22
CA ASN A 53 -1.99 -10.83 -17.87
C ASN A 53 -0.94 -10.34 -16.87
N TYR A 54 -1.37 -10.02 -15.66
CA TYR A 54 -0.51 -9.54 -14.60
C TYR A 54 -0.89 -10.15 -13.25
N LYS A 55 -0.03 -9.99 -12.26
CA LYS A 55 -0.27 -10.40 -10.90
C LYS A 55 -0.37 -9.18 -10.01
N MET A 56 -1.35 -9.15 -9.12
CA MET A 56 -1.41 -8.22 -7.99
C MET A 56 -0.77 -8.89 -6.78
N LYS A 57 0.17 -8.24 -6.15
CA LYS A 57 0.83 -8.72 -4.95
C LYS A 57 0.72 -7.68 -3.85
N ASN A 58 0.17 -8.09 -2.72
CA ASN A 58 -0.01 -7.25 -1.55
C ASN A 58 0.73 -7.88 -0.37
N VAL A 59 1.60 -7.13 0.25
CA VAL A 59 2.36 -7.56 1.43
C VAL A 59 2.17 -6.54 2.54
N VAL A 60 1.77 -7.03 3.71
CA VAL A 60 1.73 -6.25 4.94
C VAL A 60 2.56 -6.97 5.99
N THR A 61 3.57 -6.32 6.51
CA THR A 61 4.40 -6.86 7.59
C THR A 61 4.47 -5.84 8.72
N SER A 62 4.20 -6.28 9.95
CA SER A 62 4.32 -5.40 11.12
C SER A 62 5.05 -6.09 12.26
N ILE A 63 5.83 -5.31 12.98
CA ILE A 63 6.45 -5.68 14.24
C ILE A 63 6.02 -4.68 15.31
N THR A 64 5.58 -5.18 16.45
CA THR A 64 5.14 -4.37 17.59
C THR A 64 5.89 -4.80 18.84
N GLY A 65 6.51 -3.84 19.52
CA GLY A 65 7.04 -3.98 20.86
C GLY A 65 6.13 -3.27 21.87
N GLU A 66 5.73 -3.95 22.91
CA GLU A 66 4.91 -3.44 24.00
C GLU A 66 5.62 -3.68 25.33
N LEU A 67 5.96 -2.61 26.05
CA LEU A 67 6.53 -2.68 27.38
C LEU A 67 5.49 -2.19 28.39
N ASN A 68 5.05 -3.10 29.26
CA ASN A 68 4.20 -2.78 30.39
C ASN A 68 5.06 -2.74 31.65
N SER A 69 5.03 -1.61 32.36
CA SER A 69 5.81 -1.34 33.56
C SER A 69 4.90 -0.94 34.70
N ARG A 70 5.11 -1.53 35.87
CA ARG A 70 4.43 -1.16 37.12
C ARG A 70 5.44 -0.54 38.05
N PHE A 71 5.43 0.79 38.17
CA PHE A 71 6.37 1.51 39.01
C PHE A 71 5.95 1.48 40.48
N SER A 72 4.64 1.45 40.74
CA SER A 72 4.07 1.28 42.09
C SER A 72 2.70 0.61 42.01
N ASN A 73 2.01 0.45 43.13
CA ASN A 73 0.64 -0.05 43.13
C ASN A 73 -0.34 0.87 42.41
N ASN A 74 0.00 2.16 42.31
CA ASN A 74 -0.87 3.19 41.75
C ASN A 74 -0.35 3.78 40.44
N VAL A 75 0.86 3.44 40.01
CA VAL A 75 1.49 4.02 38.79
C VAL A 75 1.91 2.92 37.86
N GLN A 76 1.35 2.96 36.66
CA GLN A 76 1.66 2.04 35.54
C GLN A 76 2.03 2.83 34.29
N ASN A 77 2.87 2.23 33.47
CA ASN A 77 3.24 2.77 32.17
C ASN A 77 3.09 1.68 31.09
N LYS A 78 2.64 2.09 29.94
CA LYS A 78 2.56 1.27 28.74
C LYS A 78 3.19 2.00 27.58
N LEU A 79 4.34 1.50 27.14
CA LEU A 79 5.03 1.95 25.94
C LEU A 79 4.76 0.98 24.81
N LEU A 80 4.31 1.49 23.66
CA LEU A 80 4.03 0.74 22.46
C LEU A 80 4.80 1.34 21.28
N ALA A 81 5.60 0.54 20.61
CA ALA A 81 6.29 0.91 19.37
C ALA A 81 5.91 -0.07 18.27
N THR A 82 5.47 0.43 17.12
CA THR A 82 5.07 -0.39 15.98
C THR A 82 5.74 0.11 14.71
N TYR A 83 6.27 -0.81 13.92
CA TYR A 83 6.67 -0.55 12.54
C TYR A 83 5.86 -1.43 11.61
N THR A 84 5.25 -0.81 10.58
CA THR A 84 4.47 -1.50 9.56
C THR A 84 5.03 -1.15 8.18
N HIS A 85 5.27 -2.17 7.38
CA HIS A 85 5.60 -2.07 5.96
C HIS A 85 4.44 -2.62 5.14
N ILE A 86 3.95 -1.80 4.21
CA ILE A 86 2.91 -2.16 3.25
C ILE A 86 3.48 -1.98 1.86
N SER A 87 3.33 -3.01 1.02
CA SER A 87 3.77 -2.99 -0.37
C SER A 87 2.70 -3.60 -1.26
N ASP A 88 2.17 -2.80 -2.17
CA ASP A 88 1.24 -3.22 -3.21
C ASP A 88 1.92 -3.06 -4.56
N THR A 89 2.06 -4.15 -5.30
CA THR A 89 2.78 -4.17 -6.57
C THR A 89 1.99 -4.88 -7.65
N ARG A 90 2.23 -4.46 -8.89
CA ARG A 90 1.84 -5.25 -10.06
C ARG A 90 3.07 -5.88 -10.68
N GLU A 91 2.98 -7.16 -10.97
CA GLU A 91 4.04 -7.93 -11.60
C GLU A 91 3.57 -8.44 -12.97
N GLN A 92 4.38 -8.26 -13.99
CA GLN A 92 4.11 -8.79 -15.32
C GLN A 92 4.35 -10.30 -15.38
N LYS A 93 3.63 -11.00 -16.24
CA LYS A 93 3.76 -12.47 -16.41
C LYS A 93 4.75 -12.90 -17.50
N GLY A 94 5.40 -11.97 -18.17
CA GLY A 94 6.37 -12.23 -19.22
C GLY A 94 7.60 -11.36 -19.11
N SER A 95 8.48 -11.46 -20.10
CA SER A 95 9.59 -10.52 -20.27
C SER A 95 9.07 -9.16 -20.73
N ASP A 96 9.91 -8.14 -20.59
CA ASP A 96 9.66 -6.80 -21.11
C ASP A 96 9.39 -6.86 -22.61
N PHE A 97 8.18 -6.52 -23.00
CA PHE A 97 7.75 -6.55 -24.40
C PHE A 97 6.67 -5.49 -24.64
N PRO A 98 6.68 -4.85 -25.83
CA PRO A 98 5.62 -3.91 -26.19
C PRO A 98 4.23 -4.51 -26.09
N PHE A 99 3.26 -3.71 -25.68
CA PHE A 99 1.87 -4.14 -25.66
C PHE A 99 1.25 -3.93 -27.04
N VAL A 100 0.78 -5.01 -27.65
CA VAL A 100 0.31 -5.04 -29.04
C VAL A 100 -1.14 -5.49 -29.10
N ASP A 101 -1.97 -4.69 -29.75
CA ASP A 101 -3.32 -5.05 -30.17
C ASP A 101 -3.37 -5.22 -31.68
N ILE A 102 -3.90 -6.34 -32.13
CA ILE A 102 -4.14 -6.64 -33.55
C ILE A 102 -5.64 -6.73 -33.74
N TYR A 103 -6.13 -6.03 -34.75
CA TYR A 103 -7.54 -5.98 -35.11
C TYR A 103 -7.83 -6.89 -36.31
N LYS A 104 -9.08 -7.25 -36.45
CA LYS A 104 -9.65 -7.92 -37.62
C LYS A 104 -11.03 -7.34 -37.85
N ASP A 105 -11.27 -6.89 -39.10
CA ASP A 105 -12.56 -6.29 -39.50
C ASP A 105 -13.01 -5.14 -38.55
N GLY A 106 -12.04 -4.32 -38.10
CA GLY A 106 -12.29 -3.19 -37.22
C GLY A 106 -12.56 -3.54 -35.77
N LYS A 107 -12.44 -4.82 -35.37
CA LYS A 107 -12.64 -5.31 -33.99
C LYS A 107 -11.36 -5.84 -33.41
N GLN A 108 -11.26 -5.77 -32.06
CA GLN A 108 -10.18 -6.42 -31.32
C GLN A 108 -10.15 -7.93 -31.64
N TYR A 109 -8.97 -8.43 -31.99
CA TYR A 109 -8.77 -9.84 -32.34
C TYR A 109 -7.69 -10.49 -31.46
N ILE A 110 -6.45 -9.98 -31.48
CA ILE A 110 -5.36 -10.54 -30.67
C ILE A 110 -4.73 -9.44 -29.82
N THR A 111 -4.39 -9.81 -28.59
CA THR A 111 -3.59 -8.98 -27.67
C THR A 111 -2.39 -9.77 -27.18
N LEU A 112 -1.22 -9.15 -27.16
CA LEU A 112 0.01 -9.74 -26.65
C LEU A 112 0.93 -8.67 -26.05
N GLY A 113 1.89 -9.11 -25.25
CA GLY A 113 2.88 -8.21 -24.62
C GLY A 113 2.50 -7.75 -23.23
N THR A 114 3.34 -6.92 -22.63
CA THR A 114 3.19 -6.45 -21.24
C THR A 114 2.09 -5.42 -21.13
N GLU A 115 1.09 -5.70 -20.30
CA GLU A 115 -0.04 -4.81 -20.01
C GLU A 115 0.44 -3.41 -19.60
N VAL A 116 -0.16 -2.36 -20.19
CA VAL A 116 0.36 -0.98 -20.14
C VAL A 116 0.37 -0.32 -18.75
N PHE A 117 -0.42 -0.82 -17.81
CA PHE A 117 -0.51 -0.28 -16.44
C PHE A 117 0.35 -1.04 -15.42
N THR A 118 0.97 -2.15 -15.83
CA THR A 118 1.69 -3.04 -14.93
C THR A 118 3.12 -2.57 -14.62
N PRO A 119 3.90 -2.07 -15.59
CA PRO A 119 5.29 -1.69 -15.32
C PRO A 119 5.38 -0.55 -14.31
N ASN A 120 6.32 -0.71 -13.34
CA ASN A 120 6.61 0.28 -12.31
C ASN A 120 5.38 0.74 -11.48
N ASN A 121 4.31 -0.07 -11.46
CA ASN A 121 3.10 0.25 -10.70
C ASN A 121 3.20 -0.36 -9.30
N GLN A 122 3.57 0.48 -8.34
CA GLN A 122 3.74 0.08 -6.94
C GLN A 122 3.37 1.20 -5.97
N VAL A 123 2.85 0.79 -4.82
CA VAL A 123 2.64 1.65 -3.66
C VAL A 123 3.40 1.05 -2.49
N ILE A 124 4.23 1.86 -1.84
CA ILE A 124 4.93 1.49 -0.60
C ILE A 124 4.50 2.47 0.48
N ASN A 125 4.12 1.95 1.64
CA ASN A 125 3.85 2.74 2.82
C ASN A 125 4.58 2.15 4.02
N ASN A 126 5.45 2.94 4.65
CA ASN A 126 6.16 2.59 5.88
C ASN A 126 5.65 3.47 7.01
N VAL A 127 5.13 2.87 8.04
CA VAL A 127 4.58 3.57 9.21
C VAL A 127 5.36 3.17 10.45
N PHE A 128 5.94 4.15 11.13
CA PHE A 128 6.46 4.00 12.49
C PHE A 128 5.54 4.74 13.45
N SER A 129 5.07 4.06 14.48
CA SER A 129 4.20 4.60 15.52
C SER A 129 4.78 4.34 16.91
N LEU A 130 4.78 5.34 17.76
CA LEU A 130 5.17 5.27 19.16
C LEU A 130 4.07 5.87 20.02
N VAL A 131 3.63 5.13 21.02
CA VAL A 131 2.65 5.62 22.01
C VAL A 131 3.16 5.28 23.40
N ASP A 132 3.19 6.27 24.29
CA ASP A 132 3.54 6.08 25.69
C ASP A 132 2.44 6.62 26.59
N ASN A 133 1.95 5.78 27.48
CA ASN A 133 0.87 6.09 28.39
C ASN A 133 1.29 5.84 29.83
N VAL A 134 1.08 6.82 30.69
CA VAL A 134 1.19 6.69 32.13
C VAL A 134 -0.20 6.76 32.75
N SER A 135 -0.54 5.76 33.55
CA SER A 135 -1.80 5.69 34.31
C SER A 135 -1.50 5.79 35.77
N ILE A 136 -2.26 6.66 36.48
CA ILE A 136 -2.08 6.94 37.90
C ILE A 136 -3.44 6.85 38.60
N SER A 137 -3.55 5.96 39.62
CA SER A 137 -4.75 5.83 40.43
C SER A 137 -4.57 6.60 41.76
N LEU A 138 -5.39 7.64 41.99
CA LEU A 138 -5.34 8.52 43.16
C LEU A 138 -6.72 8.61 43.83
N GLY A 139 -7.03 7.68 44.70
CA GLY A 139 -8.30 7.65 45.41
C GLY A 139 -9.51 7.52 44.48
N LYS A 140 -10.23 8.62 44.20
CA LYS A 140 -11.38 8.66 43.32
C LYS A 140 -11.03 9.04 41.87
N HIS A 141 -9.76 9.29 41.55
CA HIS A 141 -9.26 9.75 40.27
C HIS A 141 -8.44 8.66 39.58
N GLU A 142 -8.71 8.45 38.29
CA GLU A 142 -7.91 7.62 37.41
C GLU A 142 -7.35 8.52 36.30
N LEU A 143 -6.12 8.97 36.50
CA LEU A 143 -5.42 9.85 35.56
C LEU A 143 -4.73 9.02 34.47
N LEU A 144 -4.84 9.46 33.23
CA LEU A 144 -4.10 8.99 32.07
C LEU A 144 -3.40 10.18 31.43
N ALA A 145 -2.09 10.11 31.27
CA ALA A 145 -1.34 11.06 30.46
C ALA A 145 -0.53 10.28 29.40
N GLY A 146 -0.42 10.83 28.22
CA GLY A 146 0.28 10.14 27.16
C GLY A 146 0.82 11.05 26.07
N VAL A 147 1.73 10.45 25.31
CA VAL A 147 2.29 11.03 24.09
C VAL A 147 2.12 10.03 22.95
N SER A 148 1.92 10.55 21.76
CA SER A 148 1.90 9.75 20.53
C SER A 148 2.78 10.40 19.47
N PHE A 149 3.45 9.57 18.71
CA PHE A 149 4.24 10.00 17.55
C PHE A 149 4.02 9.00 16.43
N GLU A 150 3.80 9.51 15.22
CA GLU A 150 3.73 8.69 14.02
C GLU A 150 4.56 9.34 12.91
N ARG A 151 5.32 8.55 12.19
CA ARG A 151 6.02 8.94 10.97
C ARG A 151 5.61 8.01 9.85
N GLN A 152 5.13 8.60 8.76
CA GLN A 152 4.79 7.88 7.53
C GLN A 152 5.72 8.26 6.39
N TYR A 153 6.19 7.25 5.68
CA TYR A 153 6.83 7.37 4.37
C TYR A 153 5.93 6.68 3.36
N PHE A 154 5.52 7.44 2.36
CA PHE A 154 4.68 6.97 1.28
C PHE A 154 5.38 7.16 -0.05
N LYS A 155 5.40 6.10 -0.88
CA LYS A 155 5.89 6.14 -2.25
C LYS A 155 4.83 5.54 -3.16
N ASN A 156 4.48 6.28 -4.22
CA ASN A 156 3.62 5.80 -5.29
C ASN A 156 4.35 6.01 -6.61
N SER A 157 4.68 4.93 -7.30
CA SER A 157 5.32 4.97 -8.61
C SER A 157 4.42 4.34 -9.66
N TYR A 158 4.42 4.95 -10.82
CA TYR A 158 3.63 4.53 -11.96
C TYR A 158 4.16 5.11 -13.26
N LEU A 159 4.42 4.26 -14.23
CA LEU A 159 4.76 4.67 -15.59
C LEU A 159 3.93 3.84 -16.58
N ARG A 160 2.99 4.48 -17.24
CA ARG A 160 2.05 3.82 -18.14
C ARG A 160 2.69 3.53 -19.48
N GLY A 161 2.79 2.25 -19.88
CA GLY A 161 3.25 1.82 -21.20
C GLY A 161 4.69 2.16 -21.55
N PRO A 162 5.68 1.91 -20.66
CA PRO A 162 7.08 2.25 -20.94
C PRO A 162 7.70 1.39 -22.05
N TYR A 163 7.14 0.24 -22.33
CA TYR A 163 7.61 -0.64 -23.42
C TYR A 163 6.93 -0.33 -24.75
N GLY A 164 6.01 0.64 -24.79
CA GLY A 164 5.24 1.03 -25.97
C GLY A 164 3.94 0.27 -26.13
N TYR A 165 3.01 0.92 -26.82
CA TYR A 165 1.74 0.38 -27.26
C TYR A 165 1.67 0.48 -28.77
N TYR A 166 1.30 -0.63 -29.41
CA TYR A 166 1.16 -0.74 -30.84
C TYR A 166 -0.22 -1.31 -31.20
N ARG A 167 -0.86 -0.74 -32.20
CA ARG A 167 -2.07 -1.29 -32.78
C ARG A 167 -1.90 -1.49 -34.26
N TYR A 168 -2.30 -2.66 -34.75
CA TYR A 168 -2.37 -3.02 -36.15
C TYR A 168 -3.81 -3.33 -36.53
N ASP A 169 -4.23 -2.94 -37.73
CA ASP A 169 -5.59 -3.15 -38.21
C ASP A 169 -5.79 -4.56 -38.83
N SER A 170 -4.70 -5.29 -39.05
CA SER A 170 -4.75 -6.70 -39.49
C SER A 170 -3.52 -7.49 -39.00
N MET A 171 -3.66 -8.82 -38.99
CA MET A 171 -2.54 -9.73 -38.73
C MET A 171 -1.47 -9.62 -39.83
N ASP A 172 -1.87 -9.42 -41.06
CA ASP A 172 -0.93 -9.27 -42.17
C ASP A 172 -0.06 -8.03 -42.02
N ASP A 173 -0.62 -6.93 -41.58
CA ASP A 173 0.14 -5.70 -41.30
C ASP A 173 1.18 -5.92 -40.20
N PHE A 174 0.79 -6.63 -39.14
CA PHE A 174 1.71 -6.99 -38.07
C PHE A 174 2.83 -7.91 -38.55
N MET A 175 2.51 -8.97 -39.28
CA MET A 175 3.48 -9.95 -39.78
C MET A 175 4.46 -9.35 -40.81
N GLN A 176 4.02 -8.38 -41.59
CA GLN A 176 4.85 -7.68 -42.58
C GLN A 176 5.66 -6.53 -41.95
N GLY A 177 5.52 -6.26 -40.65
CA GLY A 177 6.21 -5.15 -39.98
C GLY A 177 5.83 -3.78 -40.53
N LYS A 178 4.57 -3.60 -40.96
CA LYS A 178 4.08 -2.29 -41.42
C LYS A 178 4.01 -1.29 -40.25
N VAL A 179 3.87 -0.03 -40.61
CA VAL A 179 3.64 1.02 -39.63
C VAL A 179 2.34 0.76 -38.84
N PRO A 180 2.35 0.74 -37.53
CA PRO A 180 1.14 0.55 -36.73
C PRO A 180 0.15 1.70 -36.95
N THR A 181 -1.14 1.42 -36.94
CA THR A 181 -2.20 2.43 -37.00
C THR A 181 -2.20 3.35 -35.78
N ILE A 182 -1.82 2.81 -34.62
CA ILE A 182 -1.62 3.57 -33.39
C ILE A 182 -0.30 3.15 -32.78
N TYR A 183 0.47 4.16 -32.39
CA TYR A 183 1.69 4.00 -31.59
C TYR A 183 1.70 4.99 -30.44
N GLY A 184 2.15 4.54 -29.28
CA GLY A 184 2.37 5.40 -28.14
C GLY A 184 3.39 4.80 -27.19
N ILE A 185 4.18 5.63 -26.59
CA ILE A 185 5.16 5.26 -25.56
C ILE A 185 5.23 6.37 -24.51
N THR A 186 5.43 5.98 -23.26
CA THR A 186 5.73 6.91 -22.18
C THR A 186 7.11 6.55 -21.64
N TYR A 187 7.93 7.55 -21.41
CA TYR A 187 9.26 7.39 -20.85
C TYR A 187 9.49 8.36 -19.69
N GLY A 188 10.43 8.03 -18.84
CA GLY A 188 10.80 8.87 -17.72
C GLY A 188 11.51 10.14 -18.15
N TYR A 189 11.41 11.19 -17.35
CA TYR A 189 12.11 12.46 -17.59
C TYR A 189 13.47 12.46 -16.89
N ASN A 190 14.49 13.04 -17.53
CA ASN A 190 15.87 13.13 -17.02
C ASN A 190 16.49 11.80 -16.56
N GLY A 191 16.26 10.70 -17.29
CA GLY A 191 16.81 9.38 -16.98
C GLY A 191 16.15 8.69 -15.78
N ASN A 192 15.02 9.18 -15.32
CA ASN A 192 14.22 8.49 -14.30
C ASN A 192 13.25 7.51 -14.96
N ASP A 193 13.64 6.26 -15.05
CA ASP A 193 12.85 5.22 -15.71
C ASP A 193 11.67 4.71 -14.86
N ALA A 194 11.61 5.10 -13.60
CA ALA A 194 10.53 4.73 -12.68
C ALA A 194 10.05 5.97 -11.89
N PRO A 195 9.35 6.92 -12.55
CA PRO A 195 8.86 8.10 -11.88
C PRO A 195 7.90 7.74 -10.76
N GLY A 196 8.02 8.42 -9.63
CA GLY A 196 7.17 8.22 -8.47
C GLY A 196 7.11 9.48 -7.62
N SER A 197 6.04 9.58 -6.87
CA SER A 197 5.89 10.61 -5.84
C SER A 197 6.23 10.00 -4.48
N GLU A 198 7.06 10.71 -3.73
CA GLU A 198 7.44 10.33 -2.37
C GLU A 198 7.01 11.43 -1.40
N LEU A 199 6.44 11.03 -0.29
CA LEU A 199 6.02 11.92 0.77
C LEU A 199 6.43 11.34 2.12
N THR A 200 7.01 12.17 2.97
CA THR A 200 7.25 11.84 4.38
C THR A 200 6.60 12.90 5.24
N PHE A 201 5.82 12.47 6.20
CA PHE A 201 5.23 13.36 7.19
C PHE A 201 5.21 12.70 8.56
N GLY A 202 5.09 13.52 9.60
CA GLY A 202 5.00 13.09 10.98
C GLY A 202 3.84 13.78 11.68
N MET A 203 3.27 13.10 12.66
CA MET A 203 2.28 13.63 13.58
C MET A 203 2.73 13.36 15.00
N ALA A 204 2.52 14.32 15.88
CA ALA A 204 2.77 14.16 17.30
C ALA A 204 1.58 14.66 18.10
N GLY A 205 1.30 13.99 19.22
CA GLY A 205 0.20 14.39 20.09
C GLY A 205 0.59 14.20 21.56
N VAL A 206 0.06 15.09 22.40
CA VAL A 206 0.11 14.99 23.86
C VAL A 206 -1.30 15.05 24.40
N TYR A 207 -1.60 14.26 25.40
CA TYR A 207 -2.94 14.22 25.98
C TYR A 207 -2.91 13.88 27.47
N ALA A 208 -3.95 14.34 28.16
CA ALA A 208 -4.23 13.96 29.53
C ALA A 208 -5.74 13.84 29.74
N GLN A 209 -6.14 12.86 30.53
CA GLN A 209 -7.52 12.57 30.89
C GLN A 209 -7.62 12.20 32.34
N ASP A 210 -8.73 12.57 33.00
CA ASP A 210 -9.11 12.10 34.32
C ASP A 210 -10.49 11.44 34.27
N VAL A 211 -10.61 10.31 34.94
CA VAL A 211 -11.88 9.68 35.29
C VAL A 211 -12.13 9.85 36.76
N TRP A 212 -12.99 10.80 37.11
CA TRP A 212 -13.33 11.13 38.48
C TRP A 212 -14.59 10.40 38.95
N SER A 213 -14.45 9.49 39.91
CA SER A 213 -15.56 8.78 40.55
C SER A 213 -16.14 9.62 41.68
N LEU A 214 -17.06 10.55 41.35
CA LEU A 214 -17.71 11.45 42.31
C LEU A 214 -18.51 10.68 43.35
N THR A 215 -19.29 9.68 42.89
CA THR A 215 -20.06 8.76 43.75
C THR A 215 -19.92 7.33 43.22
N PRO A 216 -20.33 6.29 43.95
CA PRO A 216 -20.30 4.92 43.46
C PRO A 216 -21.07 4.74 42.14
N ASN A 217 -22.06 5.58 41.86
CA ASN A 217 -22.94 5.48 40.67
C ASN A 217 -22.72 6.58 39.64
N PHE A 218 -21.77 7.52 39.89
CA PHE A 218 -21.53 8.63 38.97
C PHE A 218 -20.04 8.86 38.75
N ARG A 219 -19.63 8.74 37.49
CA ARG A 219 -18.26 9.03 37.03
C ARG A 219 -18.28 10.15 35.99
N LEU A 220 -17.33 11.07 36.12
CA LEU A 220 -17.09 12.14 35.16
C LEU A 220 -15.74 11.88 34.48
N THR A 221 -15.72 11.86 33.15
CA THR A 221 -14.50 11.77 32.35
C THR A 221 -14.28 13.08 31.62
N TYR A 222 -13.10 13.65 31.72
CA TYR A 222 -12.68 14.85 31.03
C TYR A 222 -11.21 14.77 30.65
N GLY A 223 -10.81 15.47 29.59
CA GLY A 223 -9.44 15.46 29.12
C GLY A 223 -9.20 16.47 28.01
N LEU A 224 -7.95 16.62 27.68
CA LEU A 224 -7.47 17.46 26.57
C LEU A 224 -6.45 16.68 25.75
N ARG A 225 -6.44 16.97 24.46
CA ARG A 225 -5.45 16.47 23.50
C ARG A 225 -5.01 17.62 22.59
N LEU A 226 -3.72 17.69 22.34
CA LEU A 226 -3.11 18.59 21.37
C LEU A 226 -2.34 17.74 20.34
N ASP A 227 -2.63 17.96 19.08
CA ASP A 227 -1.96 17.31 17.95
C ASP A 227 -1.28 18.37 17.07
N MET A 228 -0.11 18.01 16.50
CA MET A 228 0.69 18.85 15.61
C MET A 228 1.24 18.00 14.45
#